data_082b6ca7acb4d4c5c1f47bed567c856e
#
_entry.id   082b6ca7acb4d4c5c1f47bed567c856e
#
_cell.length_a   1.000
_cell.length_b   1.000
_cell.length_c   1.000
_cell.angle_alpha   90.00
_cell.angle_beta   90.00
_cell.angle_gamma   90.00
#
_symmetry.space_group_name_H-M   'P 1'
#
loop_
_entity.id
_entity.type
_entity.pdbx_description
1 polymer ?
#
loop_
_entity_poly.entity_id
_entity_poly.type
_entity_poly.pdbx_seq_one_letter_code
_entity_poly.pdbx_strand_id
1 'polypeptide(L)'
;PEDYGQTLLKLMSCPDMASKRWVWEQYDRHVMGDTVDSSTSGGDAAIVRIHGTKKALAICSDCNPHYVAADPYEGGKGVVAEAYRNLSAVGAKPIAITDNLNFGNPEKPNTMGYIVKAIEGMAEACGALDFPVVSGNVSLYNETDGKAIPPTPVVGGVGLIEDVSKIATLKGAQPGDAIILVGKTTPHLGATLYAREILGLKGDALGPAPAVNLADNKKNSDFV
;
A
#
# COMPACT_ATOMS: atom_id res chain seq x y z
N PRO A 1 21.38 5.36 -13.82
CA PRO A 1 22.31 4.22 -13.80
C PRO A 1 22.98 4.03 -15.15
N GLU A 2 24.21 3.52 -15.16
CA GLU A 2 24.93 3.19 -16.42
C GLU A 2 24.32 1.96 -17.12
N ASP A 3 23.82 1.01 -16.34
CA ASP A 3 23.12 -0.19 -16.82
C ASP A 3 21.77 -0.36 -16.11
N TYR A 4 20.70 -0.12 -16.85
CA TYR A 4 19.32 -0.24 -16.33
C TYR A 4 18.92 -1.70 -16.04
N GLY A 5 19.42 -2.65 -16.85
CA GLY A 5 19.12 -4.08 -16.68
C GLY A 5 19.71 -4.62 -15.38
N GLN A 6 20.99 -4.36 -15.13
CA GLN A 6 21.65 -4.77 -13.88
C GLN A 6 21.07 -4.05 -12.66
N THR A 7 20.70 -2.78 -12.80
CA THR A 7 20.03 -2.03 -11.74
C THR A 7 18.69 -2.65 -11.39
N LEU A 8 17.87 -2.98 -12.38
CA LEU A 8 16.59 -3.66 -12.18
C LEU A 8 16.77 -5.01 -11.48
N LEU A 9 17.71 -5.84 -11.95
CA LEU A 9 17.99 -7.14 -11.33
C LEU A 9 18.41 -7.00 -9.86
N LYS A 10 19.23 -6.00 -9.54
CA LYS A 10 19.65 -5.72 -8.16
C LYS A 10 18.46 -5.29 -7.30
N LEU A 11 17.59 -4.42 -7.79
CA LEU A 11 16.37 -4.01 -7.07
C LEU A 11 15.43 -5.18 -6.84
N MET A 12 15.16 -6.00 -7.87
CA MET A 12 14.27 -7.16 -7.76
C MET A 12 14.81 -8.25 -6.82
N SER A 13 16.11 -8.31 -6.61
CA SER A 13 16.74 -9.27 -5.68
C SER A 13 16.82 -8.81 -4.23
N CYS A 14 16.49 -7.55 -3.94
CA CYS A 14 16.52 -7.05 -2.55
C CYS A 14 15.37 -7.64 -1.72
N PRO A 15 15.53 -7.73 -0.38
CA PRO A 15 14.53 -8.35 0.49
C PRO A 15 13.12 -7.72 0.40
N ASP A 16 13.02 -6.42 0.15
CA ASP A 16 11.73 -5.73 0.02
C ASP A 16 10.94 -6.21 -1.21
N MET A 17 11.63 -6.51 -2.32
CA MET A 17 11.02 -6.97 -3.56
C MET A 17 10.95 -8.49 -3.69
N ALA A 18 11.71 -9.21 -2.86
CA ALA A 18 11.74 -10.67 -2.88
C ALA A 18 10.37 -11.29 -2.58
N SER A 19 10.08 -12.44 -3.19
CA SER A 19 8.84 -13.17 -2.93
C SER A 19 8.67 -13.49 -1.45
N LYS A 20 7.48 -13.23 -0.91
CA LYS A 20 7.07 -13.60 0.45
C LYS A 20 6.24 -14.90 0.46
N ARG A 21 6.33 -15.69 -0.59
CA ARG A 21 5.55 -16.92 -0.78
C ARG A 21 5.60 -17.84 0.43
N TRP A 22 6.78 -18.05 1.01
CA TRP A 22 6.97 -18.89 2.19
C TRP A 22 6.18 -18.41 3.43
N VAL A 23 5.82 -17.12 3.50
CA VAL A 23 4.98 -16.57 4.57
C VAL A 23 3.52 -16.95 4.35
N TRP A 24 2.96 -16.62 3.18
CA TRP A 24 1.54 -16.76 2.94
C TRP A 24 1.11 -18.16 2.53
N GLU A 25 2.01 -19.03 2.05
CA GLU A 25 1.71 -20.44 1.78
C GLU A 25 1.28 -21.24 3.01
N GLN A 26 1.62 -20.76 4.19
CA GLN A 26 1.25 -21.42 5.46
C GLN A 26 -0.24 -21.27 5.80
N TYR A 27 -0.95 -20.37 5.13
CA TYR A 27 -2.34 -20.05 5.41
C TYR A 27 -3.26 -20.56 4.33
N ASP A 28 -4.43 -21.07 4.75
CA ASP A 28 -5.49 -21.43 3.81
C ASP A 28 -6.17 -20.17 3.28
N ARG A 29 -5.95 -19.88 2.01
CA ARG A 29 -6.57 -18.75 1.29
C ARG A 29 -7.82 -19.15 0.49
N HIS A 30 -8.22 -20.39 0.57
CA HIS A 30 -9.38 -20.93 -0.13
C HIS A 30 -10.50 -21.36 0.81
N VAL A 31 -10.45 -20.91 2.07
CA VAL A 31 -11.51 -21.17 3.06
C VAL A 31 -12.88 -20.87 2.46
N MET A 32 -13.82 -21.78 2.63
CA MET A 32 -15.18 -21.72 2.06
C MET A 32 -15.27 -21.69 0.53
N GLY A 33 -14.15 -21.72 -0.18
CA GLY A 33 -14.13 -21.70 -1.65
C GLY A 33 -14.56 -20.37 -2.29
N ASP A 34 -14.52 -19.28 -1.55
CA ASP A 34 -15.04 -17.97 -1.98
C ASP A 34 -14.01 -17.06 -2.63
N THR A 35 -12.73 -17.39 -2.56
CA THR A 35 -11.67 -16.61 -3.20
C THR A 35 -11.80 -16.74 -4.71
N VAL A 36 -12.10 -15.64 -5.38
CA VAL A 36 -12.18 -15.53 -6.85
C VAL A 36 -10.81 -15.31 -7.45
N ASP A 37 -10.07 -14.36 -6.86
CA ASP A 37 -8.68 -14.08 -7.20
C ASP A 37 -7.91 -13.67 -5.94
N SER A 38 -6.61 -13.90 -5.97
CA SER A 38 -5.72 -13.52 -4.88
C SER A 38 -4.51 -12.76 -5.44
N SER A 39 -3.88 -11.96 -4.61
CA SER A 39 -2.65 -11.23 -4.96
C SER A 39 -1.53 -12.14 -5.50
N THR A 40 -1.59 -13.44 -5.24
CA THR A 40 -0.65 -14.43 -5.78
C THR A 40 -0.76 -14.61 -7.30
N SER A 41 -1.84 -14.09 -7.89
CA SER A 41 -2.09 -14.09 -9.33
C SER A 41 -1.60 -12.81 -10.02
N GLY A 42 -0.94 -11.90 -9.28
CA GLY A 42 -0.46 -10.61 -9.76
C GLY A 42 -1.51 -9.50 -9.68
N GLY A 43 -2.61 -9.71 -8.96
CA GLY A 43 -3.59 -8.66 -8.64
C GLY A 43 -3.14 -7.80 -7.46
N ASP A 44 -3.61 -6.55 -7.41
CA ASP A 44 -3.29 -5.60 -6.34
C ASP A 44 -4.18 -5.77 -5.10
N ALA A 45 -5.25 -6.58 -5.19
CA ALA A 45 -6.14 -6.93 -4.08
C ALA A 45 -6.61 -8.39 -4.19
N ALA A 46 -6.94 -8.98 -3.06
CA ALA A 46 -7.66 -10.26 -3.01
C ALA A 46 -9.14 -10.04 -3.24
N ILE A 47 -9.80 -10.95 -3.98
CA ILE A 47 -11.22 -10.84 -4.33
C ILE A 47 -11.97 -12.04 -3.79
N VAL A 48 -12.98 -11.77 -2.96
CA VAL A 48 -13.84 -12.76 -2.30
C VAL A 48 -15.29 -12.52 -2.71
N ARG A 49 -15.96 -13.57 -3.24
CA ARG A 49 -17.35 -13.45 -3.67
C ARG A 49 -18.33 -13.29 -2.51
N ILE A 50 -19.44 -12.62 -2.77
CA ILE A 50 -20.59 -12.57 -1.86
C ILE A 50 -21.62 -13.61 -2.35
N HIS A 51 -21.85 -14.66 -1.56
CA HIS A 51 -22.75 -15.75 -1.90
C HIS A 51 -24.14 -15.27 -2.33
N GLY A 52 -24.73 -15.95 -3.33
CA GLY A 52 -26.06 -15.66 -3.83
C GLY A 52 -26.16 -14.37 -4.65
N THR A 53 -25.05 -13.73 -4.95
CA THR A 53 -24.99 -12.49 -5.75
C THR A 53 -23.93 -12.57 -6.85
N LYS A 54 -23.89 -11.54 -7.72
CA LYS A 54 -22.77 -11.32 -8.65
C LYS A 54 -21.65 -10.48 -8.03
N LYS A 55 -21.83 -10.00 -6.80
CA LYS A 55 -20.91 -9.09 -6.13
C LYS A 55 -19.73 -9.82 -5.50
N ALA A 56 -18.66 -9.05 -5.29
CA ALA A 56 -17.51 -9.48 -4.52
C ALA A 56 -16.95 -8.32 -3.69
N LEU A 57 -16.15 -8.64 -2.69
CA LEU A 57 -15.31 -7.70 -1.96
C LEU A 57 -13.88 -7.83 -2.47
N ALA A 58 -13.24 -6.69 -2.72
CA ALA A 58 -11.82 -6.60 -2.89
C ALA A 58 -11.19 -6.15 -1.57
N ILE A 59 -10.06 -6.75 -1.20
CA ILE A 59 -9.38 -6.51 0.08
C ILE A 59 -7.89 -6.37 -0.20
N CYS A 60 -7.28 -5.27 0.26
CA CYS A 60 -5.84 -5.06 0.24
C CYS A 60 -5.30 -4.73 1.63
N SER A 61 -4.00 -4.80 1.80
CA SER A 61 -3.31 -4.40 3.04
C SER A 61 -2.00 -3.72 2.67
N ASP A 62 -1.84 -2.48 3.10
CA ASP A 62 -0.75 -1.61 2.68
C ASP A 62 -0.04 -0.96 3.87
N CYS A 63 1.28 -0.77 3.78
CA CYS A 63 2.07 0.04 4.69
C CYS A 63 3.39 0.46 4.05
N ASN A 64 3.92 1.61 4.44
CA ASN A 64 5.26 2.05 4.02
C ASN A 64 6.00 2.71 5.20
N PRO A 65 6.61 1.92 6.10
CA PRO A 65 7.31 2.44 7.27
C PRO A 65 8.47 3.40 6.92
N HIS A 66 9.11 3.23 5.77
CA HIS A 66 10.21 4.11 5.34
C HIS A 66 9.71 5.51 4.99
N TYR A 67 8.58 5.62 4.31
CA TYR A 67 7.97 6.92 4.03
C TYR A 67 7.45 7.59 5.29
N VAL A 68 6.81 6.83 6.18
CA VAL A 68 6.34 7.37 7.47
C VAL A 68 7.50 7.81 8.35
N ALA A 69 8.64 7.11 8.32
CA ALA A 69 9.84 7.53 9.05
C ALA A 69 10.48 8.79 8.47
N ALA A 70 10.42 8.98 7.15
CA ALA A 70 10.97 10.14 6.47
C ALA A 70 10.06 11.38 6.60
N ASP A 71 8.75 11.19 6.50
CA ASP A 71 7.72 12.20 6.71
C ASP A 71 6.41 11.51 7.14
N PRO A 72 6.05 11.54 8.43
CA PRO A 72 4.90 10.81 8.92
C PRO A 72 3.55 11.31 8.35
N TYR A 73 3.46 12.58 8.00
CA TYR A 73 2.23 13.14 7.41
C TYR A 73 2.05 12.67 5.96
N GLU A 74 3.07 12.82 5.12
CA GLU A 74 3.03 12.34 3.74
C GLU A 74 2.98 10.81 3.67
N GLY A 75 3.69 10.11 4.56
CA GLY A 75 3.63 8.65 4.67
C GLY A 75 2.24 8.16 5.08
N GLY A 76 1.57 8.83 6.01
CA GLY A 76 0.20 8.55 6.41
C GLY A 76 -0.80 8.77 5.26
N LYS A 77 -0.67 9.86 4.51
CA LYS A 77 -1.45 10.09 3.27
C LYS A 77 -1.20 8.99 2.25
N GLY A 78 0.07 8.64 2.08
CA GLY A 78 0.52 7.67 1.08
C GLY A 78 -0.10 6.29 1.26
N VAL A 79 -0.15 5.76 2.48
CA VAL A 79 -0.67 4.42 2.74
C VAL A 79 -2.18 4.32 2.47
N VAL A 80 -2.96 5.35 2.78
CA VAL A 80 -4.40 5.40 2.45
C VAL A 80 -4.62 5.51 0.94
N ALA A 81 -3.84 6.38 0.27
CA ALA A 81 -3.91 6.54 -1.19
C ALA A 81 -3.49 5.27 -1.94
N GLU A 82 -2.53 4.50 -1.40
CA GLU A 82 -2.10 3.22 -1.96
C GLU A 82 -3.23 2.19 -1.89
N ALA A 83 -3.84 2.01 -0.73
CA ALA A 83 -5.00 1.11 -0.58
C ALA A 83 -6.15 1.49 -1.55
N TYR A 84 -6.42 2.79 -1.71
CA TYR A 84 -7.43 3.27 -2.66
C TYR A 84 -7.11 2.86 -4.10
N ARG A 85 -5.84 3.05 -4.53
CA ARG A 85 -5.40 2.65 -5.89
C ARG A 85 -5.45 1.15 -6.10
N ASN A 86 -5.01 0.35 -5.12
CA ASN A 86 -4.96 -1.10 -5.21
C ASN A 86 -6.36 -1.70 -5.39
N LEU A 87 -7.36 -1.17 -4.69
CA LEU A 87 -8.76 -1.55 -4.87
C LEU A 87 -9.30 -1.14 -6.24
N SER A 88 -9.01 0.08 -6.68
CA SER A 88 -9.44 0.57 -8.00
C SER A 88 -8.82 -0.23 -9.15
N ALA A 89 -7.55 -0.63 -9.03
CA ALA A 89 -6.82 -1.38 -10.04
C ALA A 89 -7.44 -2.76 -10.36
N VAL A 90 -8.17 -3.36 -9.42
CA VAL A 90 -8.90 -4.61 -9.66
C VAL A 90 -10.36 -4.41 -10.06
N GLY A 91 -10.78 -3.17 -10.28
CA GLY A 91 -12.16 -2.81 -10.68
C GLY A 91 -13.13 -2.69 -9.52
N ALA A 92 -12.65 -2.53 -8.28
CA ALA A 92 -13.47 -2.32 -7.12
C ALA A 92 -13.69 -0.83 -6.83
N LYS A 93 -14.88 -0.46 -6.38
CA LYS A 93 -15.12 0.84 -5.76
C LYS A 93 -14.63 0.80 -4.31
N PRO A 94 -13.60 1.58 -3.92
CA PRO A 94 -13.18 1.67 -2.52
C PRO A 94 -14.33 2.18 -1.65
N ILE A 95 -14.56 1.57 -0.47
CA ILE A 95 -15.69 1.92 0.39
C ILE A 95 -15.29 2.25 1.83
N ALA A 96 -14.29 1.56 2.38
CA ALA A 96 -13.86 1.80 3.76
C ALA A 96 -12.47 1.21 4.03
N ILE A 97 -11.84 1.71 5.10
CA ILE A 97 -10.60 1.15 5.62
C ILE A 97 -10.75 0.70 7.07
N THR A 98 -9.90 -0.25 7.46
CA THR A 98 -9.50 -0.48 8.84
C THR A 98 -8.04 -0.07 8.99
N ASP A 99 -7.64 0.44 10.14
CA ASP A 99 -6.24 0.71 10.42
C ASP A 99 -5.67 -0.25 11.47
N ASN A 100 -4.34 -0.36 11.49
CA ASN A 100 -3.59 -1.08 12.50
C ASN A 100 -2.31 -0.27 12.76
N LEU A 101 -2.35 0.59 13.76
CA LEU A 101 -1.29 1.55 14.06
C LEU A 101 -0.25 0.90 14.98
N ASN A 102 0.98 0.76 14.50
CA ASN A 102 2.08 0.14 15.25
C ASN A 102 3.22 1.13 15.45
N PHE A 103 3.47 1.53 16.70
CA PHE A 103 4.48 2.52 17.10
C PHE A 103 5.23 2.11 18.34
N GLY A 104 6.34 2.76 18.61
CA GLY A 104 7.11 2.62 19.84
C GLY A 104 6.42 3.24 21.06
N ASN A 105 7.21 3.64 22.06
CA ASN A 105 6.71 4.25 23.29
C ASN A 105 6.16 5.67 23.05
N PRO A 106 4.85 5.90 23.23
CA PRO A 106 4.20 7.19 22.99
C PRO A 106 4.59 8.29 23.99
N GLU A 107 5.19 7.93 25.13
CA GLU A 107 5.72 8.89 26.12
C GLU A 107 6.97 9.61 25.58
N LYS A 108 7.63 9.07 24.57
CA LYS A 108 8.74 9.71 23.88
C LYS A 108 8.20 10.76 22.89
N PRO A 109 8.60 12.05 23.00
CA PRO A 109 8.04 13.11 22.16
C PRO A 109 8.14 12.83 20.66
N ASN A 110 9.25 12.28 20.20
CA ASN A 110 9.43 11.93 18.77
C ASN A 110 8.43 10.86 18.33
N THR A 111 8.20 9.80 19.13
CA THR A 111 7.23 8.75 18.81
C THR A 111 5.81 9.32 18.76
N MET A 112 5.45 10.17 19.72
CA MET A 112 4.15 10.84 19.72
C MET A 112 4.01 11.75 18.51
N GLY A 113 5.07 12.45 18.10
CA GLY A 113 5.09 13.25 16.88
C GLY A 113 4.80 12.41 15.62
N TYR A 114 5.39 11.23 15.50
CA TYR A 114 5.08 10.29 14.41
C TYR A 114 3.61 9.85 14.41
N ILE A 115 3.07 9.50 15.59
CA ILE A 115 1.68 9.07 15.73
C ILE A 115 0.73 10.18 15.28
N VAL A 116 0.89 11.39 15.83
CA VAL A 116 0.01 12.53 15.52
C VAL A 116 0.05 12.86 14.04
N LYS A 117 1.26 13.00 13.46
CA LYS A 117 1.41 13.38 12.06
C LYS A 117 0.92 12.31 11.10
N ALA A 118 1.16 11.03 11.39
CA ALA A 118 0.62 9.95 10.57
C ALA A 118 -0.91 9.94 10.57
N ILE A 119 -1.54 10.10 11.74
CA ILE A 119 -3.00 10.16 11.87
C ILE A 119 -3.56 11.40 11.14
N GLU A 120 -2.92 12.58 11.26
CA GLU A 120 -3.33 13.78 10.53
C GLU A 120 -3.30 13.55 9.01
N GLY A 121 -2.22 12.94 8.49
CA GLY A 121 -2.11 12.61 7.07
C GLY A 121 -3.15 11.59 6.61
N MET A 122 -3.36 10.52 7.38
CA MET A 122 -4.39 9.52 7.10
C MET A 122 -5.80 10.15 7.09
N ALA A 123 -6.11 11.01 8.06
CA ALA A 123 -7.41 11.69 8.15
C ALA A 123 -7.67 12.59 6.93
N GLU A 124 -6.66 13.35 6.48
CA GLU A 124 -6.78 14.16 5.26
C GLU A 124 -7.06 13.27 4.04
N ALA A 125 -6.31 12.17 3.89
CA ALA A 125 -6.51 11.26 2.76
C ALA A 125 -7.89 10.59 2.79
N CYS A 126 -8.35 10.14 3.95
CA CYS A 126 -9.69 9.56 4.12
C CYS A 126 -10.79 10.55 3.72
N GLY A 127 -10.67 11.82 4.14
CA GLY A 127 -11.62 12.87 3.78
C GLY A 127 -11.61 13.19 2.29
N ALA A 128 -10.41 13.35 1.70
CA ALA A 128 -10.26 13.72 0.28
C ALA A 128 -10.71 12.60 -0.68
N LEU A 129 -10.52 11.33 -0.28
CA LEU A 129 -10.85 10.17 -1.10
C LEU A 129 -12.27 9.62 -0.84
N ASP A 130 -13.00 10.15 0.15
CA ASP A 130 -14.27 9.59 0.63
C ASP A 130 -14.12 8.11 1.03
N PHE A 131 -13.09 7.83 1.82
CA PHE A 131 -12.66 6.48 2.17
C PHE A 131 -12.51 6.35 3.70
N PRO A 132 -13.64 6.24 4.42
CA PRO A 132 -13.69 6.37 5.88
C PRO A 132 -13.04 5.21 6.62
N VAL A 133 -12.47 5.51 7.78
CA VAL A 133 -12.05 4.51 8.77
C VAL A 133 -13.30 3.99 9.50
N VAL A 134 -13.55 2.68 9.46
CA VAL A 134 -14.70 2.05 10.12
C VAL A 134 -14.31 1.15 11.28
N SER A 135 -13.06 0.77 11.37
CA SER A 135 -12.50 0.02 12.50
C SER A 135 -10.98 0.19 12.55
N GLY A 136 -10.37 -0.30 13.61
CA GLY A 136 -8.92 -0.29 13.72
C GLY A 136 -8.44 -0.76 15.08
N ASN A 137 -7.11 -0.84 15.22
CA ASN A 137 -6.46 -1.04 16.49
C ASN A 137 -5.17 -0.23 16.57
N VAL A 138 -4.68 -0.04 17.79
CA VAL A 138 -3.39 0.57 18.05
C VAL A 138 -2.55 -0.37 18.92
N SER A 139 -1.28 -0.53 18.52
CA SER A 139 -0.25 -1.25 19.28
C SER A 139 0.89 -0.28 19.57
N LEU A 140 1.14 -0.02 20.83
CA LEU A 140 2.14 0.93 21.31
C LEU A 140 3.21 0.21 22.14
N TYR A 141 4.27 0.94 22.51
CA TYR A 141 5.42 0.40 23.25
C TYR A 141 6.16 -0.74 22.54
N ASN A 142 6.08 -0.79 21.20
CA ASN A 142 6.81 -1.78 20.42
C ASN A 142 8.28 -1.39 20.33
N GLU A 143 9.06 -1.87 21.25
CA GLU A 143 10.50 -1.58 21.38
C GLU A 143 11.29 -2.83 21.73
N THR A 144 12.54 -2.88 21.27
CA THR A 144 13.52 -3.90 21.67
C THR A 144 14.80 -3.17 22.07
N ASP A 145 15.29 -3.42 23.27
CA ASP A 145 16.49 -2.78 23.84
C ASP A 145 16.45 -1.25 23.74
N GLY A 146 15.29 -0.65 24.02
CA GLY A 146 15.07 0.79 24.00
C GLY A 146 14.95 1.40 22.60
N LYS A 147 15.01 0.61 21.55
CA LYS A 147 14.79 1.03 20.15
C LYS A 147 13.37 0.73 19.73
N ALA A 148 12.67 1.76 19.29
CA ALA A 148 11.35 1.63 18.70
C ALA A 148 11.41 0.87 17.36
N ILE A 149 10.33 0.15 17.05
CA ILE A 149 10.11 -0.32 15.68
C ILE A 149 9.99 0.89 14.73
N PRO A 150 10.20 0.71 13.41
CA PRO A 150 9.81 1.72 12.44
C PRO A 150 8.34 2.09 12.61
N PRO A 151 7.94 3.37 12.44
CA PRO A 151 6.56 3.79 12.55
C PRO A 151 5.73 3.13 11.44
N THR A 152 4.81 2.24 11.81
CA THR A 152 4.13 1.35 10.86
C THR A 152 2.61 1.42 11.00
N PRO A 153 1.96 2.47 10.48
CA PRO A 153 0.52 2.45 10.24
C PRO A 153 0.22 1.51 9.08
N VAL A 154 -0.53 0.45 9.33
CA VAL A 154 -1.03 -0.47 8.31
C VAL A 154 -2.48 -0.11 8.01
N VAL A 155 -2.85 -0.10 6.74
CA VAL A 155 -4.22 0.13 6.28
C VAL A 155 -4.73 -1.14 5.60
N GLY A 156 -5.88 -1.63 6.04
CA GLY A 156 -6.65 -2.65 5.33
C GLY A 156 -7.77 -1.98 4.55
N GLY A 157 -7.69 -1.98 3.21
CA GLY A 157 -8.71 -1.41 2.35
C GLY A 157 -9.77 -2.43 1.95
N VAL A 158 -11.03 -2.02 1.90
CA VAL A 158 -12.15 -2.82 1.40
C VAL A 158 -12.85 -2.06 0.27
N GLY A 159 -13.08 -2.75 -0.85
CA GLY A 159 -13.81 -2.23 -2.00
C GLY A 159 -14.93 -3.17 -2.44
N LEU A 160 -15.94 -2.63 -3.09
CA LEU A 160 -17.07 -3.37 -3.63
C LEU A 160 -16.92 -3.56 -5.14
N ILE A 161 -17.06 -4.79 -5.59
CA ILE A 161 -17.20 -5.17 -6.99
C ILE A 161 -18.65 -5.55 -7.24
N GLU A 162 -19.33 -4.83 -8.12
CA GLU A 162 -20.75 -5.06 -8.44
C GLU A 162 -20.98 -6.32 -9.29
N ASP A 163 -20.02 -6.67 -10.14
CA ASP A 163 -20.08 -7.85 -10.98
C ASP A 163 -18.70 -8.51 -11.08
N VAL A 164 -18.55 -9.66 -10.46
CA VAL A 164 -17.31 -10.42 -10.39
C VAL A 164 -16.76 -10.85 -11.76
N SER A 165 -17.60 -10.86 -12.81
CA SER A 165 -17.15 -11.13 -14.17
C SER A 165 -16.34 -10.00 -14.80
N LYS A 166 -16.33 -8.82 -14.18
CA LYS A 166 -15.67 -7.59 -14.66
C LYS A 166 -14.39 -7.24 -13.90
N ILE A 167 -13.86 -8.15 -13.09
CA ILE A 167 -12.60 -7.91 -12.39
C ILE A 167 -11.44 -7.73 -13.37
N ALA A 168 -10.52 -6.83 -13.02
CA ALA A 168 -9.28 -6.64 -13.76
C ALA A 168 -8.13 -7.46 -13.13
N THR A 169 -7.42 -8.20 -13.95
CA THR A 169 -6.23 -8.97 -13.55
C THR A 169 -5.18 -8.92 -14.65
N LEU A 170 -3.91 -9.05 -14.28
CA LEU A 170 -2.80 -9.12 -15.25
C LEU A 170 -2.87 -10.33 -16.18
N LYS A 171 -3.59 -11.38 -15.79
CA LYS A 171 -3.74 -12.61 -16.60
C LYS A 171 -4.50 -12.41 -17.89
N GLY A 172 -5.30 -11.34 -18.01
CA GLY A 172 -6.07 -11.02 -19.22
C GLY A 172 -5.23 -10.40 -20.33
N ALA A 173 -4.04 -9.89 -20.05
CA ALA A 173 -3.20 -9.19 -21.03
C ALA A 173 -2.70 -10.13 -22.14
N GLN A 174 -2.79 -9.67 -23.38
CA GLN A 174 -2.39 -10.41 -24.57
C GLN A 174 -1.27 -9.67 -25.35
N PRO A 175 -0.43 -10.40 -26.10
CA PRO A 175 0.53 -9.76 -27.00
C PRO A 175 -0.20 -8.84 -28.01
N GLY A 176 0.22 -7.58 -28.05
CA GLY A 176 -0.39 -6.56 -28.90
C GLY A 176 -1.34 -5.60 -28.18
N ASP A 177 -1.66 -5.87 -26.91
CA ASP A 177 -2.43 -4.93 -26.08
C ASP A 177 -1.64 -3.63 -25.86
N ALA A 178 -2.36 -2.52 -25.81
CA ALA A 178 -1.77 -1.23 -25.51
C ALA A 178 -1.45 -1.08 -24.03
N ILE A 179 -0.25 -0.60 -23.71
CA ILE A 179 0.14 -0.22 -22.36
C ILE A 179 -0.12 1.28 -22.22
N ILE A 180 -1.05 1.64 -21.33
CA ILE A 180 -1.48 3.04 -21.13
C ILE A 180 -1.03 3.49 -19.73
N LEU A 181 -0.27 4.60 -19.68
CA LEU A 181 0.05 5.26 -18.41
C LEU A 181 -1.03 6.28 -18.06
N VAL A 182 -1.73 6.08 -16.95
CA VAL A 182 -2.73 7.00 -16.44
C VAL A 182 -2.08 7.94 -15.42
N GLY A 183 -2.20 9.27 -15.66
CA GLY A 183 -1.62 10.29 -14.80
C GLY A 183 -0.24 10.77 -15.25
N LYS A 184 0.50 11.36 -14.31
CA LYS A 184 1.84 11.91 -14.53
C LYS A 184 2.85 11.28 -13.59
N THR A 185 4.01 10.91 -14.11
CA THR A 185 5.15 10.50 -13.28
C THR A 185 5.94 11.76 -12.87
N THR A 186 6.11 11.96 -11.57
CA THR A 186 6.97 13.03 -11.03
C THR A 186 8.32 12.44 -10.63
N PRO A 187 9.44 13.14 -10.91
CA PRO A 187 10.76 12.67 -10.50
C PRO A 187 10.87 12.74 -8.97
N HIS A 188 11.09 11.59 -8.34
CA HIS A 188 11.32 11.49 -6.90
C HIS A 188 12.22 10.30 -6.60
N LEU A 189 13.27 10.50 -5.82
CA LEU A 189 14.21 9.47 -5.40
C LEU A 189 14.34 9.33 -3.88
N GLY A 190 13.77 10.26 -3.10
CA GLY A 190 13.86 10.25 -1.65
C GLY A 190 13.15 9.02 -1.04
N ALA A 191 13.77 8.43 -0.01
CA ALA A 191 13.31 7.27 0.73
C ALA A 191 12.98 6.02 -0.13
N THR A 192 13.47 5.97 -1.38
CA THR A 192 13.21 4.87 -2.31
C THR A 192 14.19 3.70 -2.15
N LEU A 193 13.78 2.52 -2.63
CA LEU A 193 14.67 1.37 -2.76
C LEU A 193 15.90 1.69 -3.61
N TYR A 194 15.73 2.49 -4.66
CA TYR A 194 16.86 2.91 -5.50
C TYR A 194 17.89 3.70 -4.70
N ALA A 195 17.44 4.68 -3.90
CA ALA A 195 18.34 5.45 -3.04
C ALA A 195 19.09 4.55 -2.04
N ARG A 196 18.41 3.58 -1.44
CA ARG A 196 19.00 2.66 -0.46
C ARG A 196 19.90 1.62 -1.09
N GLU A 197 19.41 0.88 -2.10
CA GLU A 197 20.06 -0.31 -2.64
C GLU A 197 21.09 -0.01 -3.74
N ILE A 198 20.88 1.06 -4.51
CA ILE A 198 21.76 1.41 -5.62
C ILE A 198 22.74 2.51 -5.20
N LEU A 199 22.24 3.58 -4.58
CA LEU A 199 23.09 4.69 -4.15
C LEU A 199 23.74 4.47 -2.77
N GLY A 200 23.32 3.45 -2.01
CA GLY A 200 23.87 3.12 -0.69
C GLY A 200 23.56 4.14 0.40
N LEU A 201 22.54 4.98 0.23
CA LEU A 201 22.16 6.02 1.17
C LEU A 201 21.46 5.42 2.40
N LYS A 202 21.61 6.08 3.56
CA LYS A 202 21.03 5.61 4.84
C LYS A 202 20.59 6.81 5.68
N GLY A 203 19.62 6.57 6.60
CA GLY A 203 19.12 7.58 7.51
C GLY A 203 18.64 8.83 6.77
N ASP A 204 18.97 10.01 7.27
CA ASP A 204 18.55 11.29 6.71
C ASP A 204 19.03 11.53 5.26
N ALA A 205 20.12 10.86 4.85
CA ALA A 205 20.61 10.94 3.47
C ALA A 205 19.68 10.28 2.44
N LEU A 206 18.72 9.46 2.87
CA LEU A 206 17.67 8.91 1.97
C LEU A 206 16.75 9.99 1.41
N GLY A 207 16.67 11.15 2.06
CA GLY A 207 15.80 12.25 1.66
C GLY A 207 14.34 12.07 2.07
N PRO A 208 13.47 13.02 1.71
CA PRO A 208 12.07 13.06 2.13
C PRO A 208 11.22 11.96 1.48
N ALA A 209 10.06 11.68 2.08
CA ALA A 209 9.00 10.93 1.43
C ALA A 209 8.41 11.72 0.24
N PRO A 210 7.81 11.05 -0.76
CA PRO A 210 7.14 11.75 -1.86
C PRO A 210 5.89 12.48 -1.36
N ALA A 211 5.68 13.70 -1.85
CA ALA A 211 4.42 14.40 -1.62
C ALA A 211 3.26 13.67 -2.31
N VAL A 212 2.15 13.51 -1.60
CA VAL A 212 0.97 12.79 -2.10
C VAL A 212 -0.08 13.78 -2.61
N ASN A 213 -0.32 13.79 -3.91
CA ASN A 213 -1.42 14.56 -4.52
C ASN A 213 -2.71 13.74 -4.48
N LEU A 214 -3.57 13.97 -3.49
CA LEU A 214 -4.81 13.24 -3.30
C LEU A 214 -5.83 13.47 -4.42
N ALA A 215 -5.89 14.67 -4.98
CA ALA A 215 -6.80 14.99 -6.09
C ALA A 215 -6.45 14.19 -7.34
N ASP A 216 -5.16 14.12 -7.70
CA ASP A 216 -4.71 13.30 -8.82
C ASP A 216 -4.90 11.81 -8.54
N ASN A 217 -4.64 11.34 -7.31
CA ASN A 217 -4.89 9.96 -6.92
C ASN A 217 -6.37 9.58 -7.11
N LYS A 218 -7.30 10.41 -6.58
CA LYS A 218 -8.73 10.17 -6.74
C LYS A 218 -9.14 10.15 -8.20
N LYS A 219 -8.76 11.20 -8.95
CA LYS A 219 -9.11 11.32 -10.37
C LYS A 219 -8.62 10.12 -11.20
N ASN A 220 -7.38 9.69 -10.99
CA ASN A 220 -6.80 8.59 -11.75
C ASN A 220 -7.44 7.24 -11.37
N SER A 221 -7.72 7.03 -10.10
CA SER A 221 -8.35 5.81 -9.61
C SER A 221 -9.83 5.70 -9.99
N ASP A 222 -10.55 6.82 -9.99
CA ASP A 222 -11.95 6.87 -10.43
C ASP A 222 -12.08 6.68 -11.96
N PHE A 223 -11.00 6.91 -12.71
CA PHE A 223 -10.94 6.69 -14.15
C PHE A 223 -10.70 5.21 -14.51
N VAL A 224 -9.91 4.50 -13.73
CA VAL A 224 -9.55 3.09 -13.93
C VAL A 224 -10.72 2.18 -13.58
#